data_329cd7bf72eba06b7bf8c8e1741d76a9
#
_entry.id   329cd7bf72eba06b7bf8c8e1741d76a9
#
_cell.length_a   1.000
_cell.length_b   1.000
_cell.length_c   1.000
_cell.angle_alpha   90.00
_cell.angle_beta   90.00
_cell.angle_gamma   90.00
#
_symmetry.space_group_name_H-M   'P 1'
#
loop_
_entity.id
_entity.type
_entity.pdbx_description
1 polymer ?
#
loop_
_entity_poly.entity_id
_entity_poly.type
_entity_poly.pdbx_seq_one_letter_code
_entity_poly.pdbx_strand_id
1 'polypeptide(L)'
;MKYFKYLLIIAFSISLNSQNLNNDSAFIDEIYDEALSNGESYKWLDYLSNQIGGRLSGSINYDRSVKWGKEELDMIDIDSVWLQPVMIPKWVRGAPEYAHIESSPGNTISVPIAALGGSISTPSIGISANVIEVKNFKELNNIGRDSVKGKIVFYNRPMDPTLINTFEAYGGSVNQRTQGAVEAAKLGAIGVIVRSMTTSLDDYPHTGSTYYEGLSLNQRIPAAAISTNGAELLSSMLSLNSNIKFFFRQNSKNFPDV
;
A
#
# COMPACT_ATOMS: atom_id res chain seq x y z
N MET A 1 38.76 -54.32 -35.57
CA MET A 1 39.40 -53.22 -34.82
C MET A 1 38.78 -51.85 -34.99
N LYS A 2 38.16 -51.48 -36.11
CA LYS A 2 37.54 -50.16 -36.29
C LYS A 2 36.30 -49.90 -35.39
N TYR A 3 35.49 -50.91 -35.16
CA TYR A 3 34.24 -50.79 -34.35
C TYR A 3 34.49 -50.72 -32.84
N PHE A 4 35.61 -51.25 -32.36
CA PHE A 4 35.98 -51.19 -30.94
C PHE A 4 36.33 -49.77 -30.47
N LYS A 5 36.92 -48.95 -31.36
CA LYS A 5 37.20 -47.53 -31.07
C LYS A 5 35.92 -46.68 -30.92
N TYR A 6 34.88 -46.98 -31.68
CA TYR A 6 33.58 -46.26 -31.58
C TYR A 6 32.82 -46.66 -30.33
N LEU A 7 32.93 -47.93 -29.90
CA LEU A 7 32.30 -48.39 -28.67
C LEU A 7 32.91 -47.72 -27.44
N LEU A 8 34.22 -47.46 -27.44
CA LEU A 8 34.91 -46.80 -26.35
C LEU A 8 34.56 -45.29 -26.26
N ILE A 9 34.31 -44.62 -27.38
CA ILE A 9 33.86 -43.23 -27.43
C ILE A 9 32.43 -43.09 -26.90
N ILE A 10 31.52 -44.02 -27.25
CA ILE A 10 30.14 -44.01 -26.77
C ILE A 10 30.10 -44.31 -25.25
N ALA A 11 30.90 -45.27 -24.76
CA ALA A 11 30.99 -45.58 -23.33
C ALA A 11 31.52 -44.37 -22.51
N PHE A 12 32.46 -43.56 -23.07
CA PHE A 12 33.00 -42.39 -22.40
C PHE A 12 31.99 -41.20 -22.38
N SER A 13 31.13 -41.11 -23.38
CA SER A 13 30.08 -40.06 -23.43
C SER A 13 28.92 -40.34 -22.46
N ILE A 14 28.62 -41.57 -22.09
CA ILE A 14 27.59 -41.94 -21.12
C ILE A 14 28.05 -41.72 -19.67
N SER A 15 29.37 -41.80 -19.42
CA SER A 15 29.94 -41.59 -18.07
C SER A 15 29.96 -40.10 -17.63
N LEU A 16 29.89 -39.17 -18.57
CA LEU A 16 29.94 -37.75 -18.27
C LEU A 16 28.63 -37.14 -17.78
N ASN A 17 27.50 -37.82 -17.98
CA ASN A 17 26.18 -37.30 -17.57
C ASN A 17 25.67 -37.82 -16.22
N SER A 18 26.36 -38.75 -15.57
CA SER A 18 25.87 -39.40 -14.34
C SER A 18 26.41 -38.79 -13.03
N GLN A 19 27.36 -37.87 -13.08
CA GLN A 19 28.01 -37.35 -11.86
C GLN A 19 27.40 -36.09 -11.28
N ASN A 20 26.62 -35.30 -12.04
CA ASN A 20 26.14 -34.02 -11.55
C ASN A 20 24.81 -34.05 -10.77
N LEU A 21 23.90 -34.98 -11.08
CA LEU A 21 22.57 -34.99 -10.45
C LEU A 21 22.59 -35.33 -8.95
N ASN A 22 23.50 -36.20 -8.51
CA ASN A 22 23.63 -36.55 -7.09
C ASN A 22 24.29 -35.39 -6.29
N ASN A 23 25.19 -34.63 -6.91
CA ASN A 23 25.84 -33.52 -6.27
C ASN A 23 24.87 -32.32 -6.12
N ASP A 24 24.04 -32.07 -7.14
CA ASP A 24 23.05 -31.00 -7.11
C ASP A 24 21.97 -31.26 -6.06
N SER A 25 21.51 -32.53 -5.92
CA SER A 25 20.55 -32.88 -4.89
C SER A 25 21.11 -32.69 -3.48
N ALA A 26 22.35 -33.15 -3.22
CA ALA A 26 23.00 -32.98 -1.93
C ALA A 26 23.21 -31.48 -1.59
N PHE A 27 23.59 -30.67 -2.58
CA PHE A 27 23.77 -29.24 -2.40
C PHE A 27 22.43 -28.51 -2.13
N ILE A 28 21.35 -28.93 -2.78
CA ILE A 28 20.00 -28.41 -2.50
C ILE A 28 19.59 -28.77 -1.08
N ASP A 29 19.83 -30.00 -0.63
CA ASP A 29 19.52 -30.43 0.75
C ASP A 29 20.31 -29.58 1.76
N GLU A 30 21.59 -29.30 1.53
CA GLU A 30 22.41 -28.40 2.37
C GLU A 30 21.81 -26.98 2.44
N ILE A 31 21.34 -26.43 1.33
CA ILE A 31 20.67 -25.11 1.31
C ILE A 31 19.39 -25.13 2.17
N TYR A 32 18.58 -26.18 2.07
CA TYR A 32 17.38 -26.32 2.89
C TYR A 32 17.72 -26.47 4.37
N ASP A 33 18.67 -27.30 4.71
CA ASP A 33 19.10 -27.52 6.09
C ASP A 33 19.63 -26.23 6.73
N GLU A 34 20.45 -25.47 5.99
CA GLU A 34 20.97 -24.18 6.45
C GLU A 34 19.84 -23.16 6.63
N ALA A 35 18.95 -23.02 5.63
CA ALA A 35 17.86 -22.05 5.68
C ALA A 35 16.87 -22.34 6.82
N LEU A 36 16.60 -23.62 7.11
CA LEU A 36 15.66 -24.03 8.16
C LEU A 36 16.28 -24.00 9.56
N SER A 37 17.60 -24.30 9.68
CA SER A 37 18.27 -24.42 10.97
C SER A 37 18.92 -23.11 11.44
N ASN A 38 19.48 -22.33 10.51
CA ASN A 38 20.30 -21.15 10.78
C ASN A 38 19.76 -19.87 10.11
N GLY A 39 18.54 -19.88 9.55
CA GLY A 39 17.97 -18.75 8.83
C GLY A 39 17.83 -17.50 9.70
N GLU A 40 18.40 -16.38 9.26
CA GLU A 40 18.39 -15.08 9.97
C GLU A 40 17.16 -14.22 9.62
N SER A 41 16.36 -14.61 8.62
CA SER A 41 15.26 -13.80 8.09
C SER A 41 14.27 -13.33 9.15
N TYR A 42 13.93 -14.19 10.13
CA TYR A 42 13.01 -13.84 11.21
C TYR A 42 13.61 -12.80 12.15
N LYS A 43 14.89 -12.93 12.51
CA LYS A 43 15.59 -11.96 13.37
C LYS A 43 15.70 -10.60 12.67
N TRP A 44 16.01 -10.60 11.38
CA TRP A 44 16.05 -9.36 10.59
C TRP A 44 14.67 -8.70 10.50
N LEU A 45 13.62 -9.49 10.29
CA LEU A 45 12.25 -8.96 10.28
C LEU A 45 11.85 -8.39 11.65
N ASP A 46 12.19 -9.09 12.73
CA ASP A 46 11.92 -8.62 14.10
C ASP A 46 12.62 -7.28 14.37
N TYR A 47 13.90 -7.17 14.02
CA TYR A 47 14.66 -5.93 14.20
C TYR A 47 14.07 -4.78 13.37
N LEU A 48 13.82 -5.01 12.07
CA LEU A 48 13.20 -4.01 11.19
C LEU A 48 11.83 -3.55 11.69
N SER A 49 11.03 -4.47 12.21
CA SER A 49 9.66 -4.18 12.61
C SER A 49 9.58 -3.55 14.00
N ASN A 50 10.35 -4.06 14.97
CA ASN A 50 10.21 -3.72 16.37
C ASN A 50 11.28 -2.75 16.89
N GLN A 51 12.47 -2.67 16.27
CA GLN A 51 13.53 -1.74 16.68
C GLN A 51 13.60 -0.50 15.79
N ILE A 52 13.41 -0.64 14.48
CA ILE A 52 13.38 0.49 13.54
C ILE A 52 11.94 1.01 13.34
N GLY A 53 10.97 0.12 13.14
CA GLY A 53 9.58 0.45 12.95
C GLY A 53 9.23 0.96 11.56
N GLY A 54 8.23 1.84 11.44
CA GLY A 54 7.74 2.38 10.18
C GLY A 54 8.83 3.13 9.39
N ARG A 55 9.00 2.79 8.10
CA ARG A 55 10.12 3.22 7.24
C ARG A 55 9.61 3.82 5.93
N LEU A 56 8.84 4.90 6.02
CA LEU A 56 8.46 5.64 4.81
C LEU A 56 9.71 6.19 4.12
N SER A 57 9.70 6.20 2.79
CA SER A 57 10.82 6.74 2.00
C SER A 57 11.15 8.18 2.41
N GLY A 58 12.45 8.51 2.54
CA GLY A 58 12.93 9.81 2.99
C GLY A 58 12.73 10.09 4.48
N SER A 59 12.34 9.11 5.30
CA SER A 59 12.27 9.25 6.76
C SER A 59 13.57 8.83 7.43
N ILE A 60 13.81 9.31 8.67
CA ILE A 60 14.96 8.90 9.49
C ILE A 60 15.01 7.38 9.66
N ASN A 61 13.87 6.72 9.84
CA ASN A 61 13.83 5.26 9.99
C ASN A 61 14.17 4.54 8.68
N TYR A 62 13.86 5.15 7.53
CA TYR A 62 14.35 4.64 6.24
C TYR A 62 15.88 4.65 6.18
N ASP A 63 16.51 5.80 6.49
CA ASP A 63 17.97 5.92 6.50
C ASP A 63 18.63 4.95 7.50
N ARG A 64 18.02 4.80 8.70
CA ARG A 64 18.48 3.82 9.70
C ARG A 64 18.40 2.39 9.18
N SER A 65 17.33 2.04 8.44
CA SER A 65 17.17 0.69 7.88
C SER A 65 18.15 0.41 6.74
N VAL A 66 18.47 1.42 5.92
CA VAL A 66 19.49 1.31 4.86
C VAL A 66 20.87 1.07 5.47
N LYS A 67 21.22 1.86 6.49
CA LYS A 67 22.50 1.71 7.18
C LYS A 67 22.60 0.34 7.85
N TRP A 68 21.59 -0.06 8.61
CA TRP A 68 21.55 -1.36 9.26
C TRP A 68 21.63 -2.51 8.25
N GLY A 69 20.86 -2.47 7.15
CA GLY A 69 20.89 -3.51 6.13
C GLY A 69 22.27 -3.64 5.45
N LYS A 70 22.99 -2.52 5.28
CA LYS A 70 24.38 -2.58 4.81
C LYS A 70 25.28 -3.25 5.84
N GLU A 71 25.16 -2.89 7.13
CA GLU A 71 25.95 -3.48 8.21
C GLU A 71 25.72 -5.01 8.32
N GLU A 72 24.48 -5.47 8.23
CA GLU A 72 24.14 -6.92 8.24
C GLU A 72 24.74 -7.64 7.03
N LEU A 73 24.63 -7.05 5.83
CA LEU A 73 25.19 -7.65 4.61
C LEU A 73 26.71 -7.66 4.60
N ASP A 74 27.37 -6.64 5.19
CA ASP A 74 28.84 -6.61 5.31
C ASP A 74 29.38 -7.74 6.23
N MET A 75 28.52 -8.31 7.11
CA MET A 75 28.89 -9.45 7.98
C MET A 75 28.74 -10.81 7.31
N ILE A 76 28.08 -10.86 6.16
CA ILE A 76 27.95 -12.10 5.37
C ILE A 76 29.12 -12.19 4.38
N ASP A 77 29.63 -13.40 4.16
CA ASP A 77 30.73 -13.66 3.22
C ASP A 77 30.24 -13.56 1.76
N ILE A 78 30.05 -12.31 1.28
CA ILE A 78 29.68 -11.97 -0.09
C ILE A 78 30.71 -11.03 -0.69
N ASP A 79 30.86 -11.05 -2.02
CA ASP A 79 31.92 -10.36 -2.74
C ASP A 79 31.98 -8.85 -2.49
N SER A 80 30.82 -8.17 -2.44
CA SER A 80 30.77 -6.73 -2.19
C SER A 80 29.38 -6.23 -1.83
N VAL A 81 29.31 -5.17 -1.01
CA VAL A 81 28.09 -4.45 -0.64
C VAL A 81 28.32 -2.95 -0.86
N TRP A 82 27.43 -2.31 -1.62
CA TRP A 82 27.49 -0.87 -1.84
C TRP A 82 26.12 -0.22 -1.74
N LEU A 83 26.09 1.07 -1.47
CA LEU A 83 24.89 1.88 -1.49
C LEU A 83 24.84 2.68 -2.80
N GLN A 84 23.67 2.66 -3.45
CA GLN A 84 23.40 3.48 -4.62
C GLN A 84 22.47 4.64 -4.24
N PRO A 85 22.89 5.92 -4.37
CA PRO A 85 22.04 7.05 -4.11
C PRO A 85 20.90 7.13 -5.14
N VAL A 86 19.68 7.38 -4.67
CA VAL A 86 18.50 7.60 -5.51
C VAL A 86 17.69 8.76 -4.93
N MET A 87 17.12 9.60 -5.80
CA MET A 87 16.17 10.62 -5.38
C MET A 87 14.79 9.98 -5.13
N ILE A 88 14.22 10.19 -3.95
CA ILE A 88 12.94 9.60 -3.56
C ILE A 88 11.97 10.66 -3.05
N PRO A 89 10.65 10.49 -3.29
CA PRO A 89 9.64 11.39 -2.74
C PRO A 89 9.63 11.33 -1.21
N LYS A 90 9.64 12.50 -0.58
CA LYS A 90 9.53 12.62 0.87
C LYS A 90 8.15 13.09 1.28
N TRP A 91 7.42 12.22 1.94
CA TRP A 91 6.12 12.50 2.53
C TRP A 91 6.10 12.13 4.02
N VAL A 92 5.55 13.01 4.84
CA VAL A 92 5.45 12.81 6.30
C VAL A 92 3.97 12.81 6.68
N ARG A 93 3.53 11.76 7.37
CA ARG A 93 2.15 11.61 7.82
C ARG A 93 1.72 12.71 8.80
N GLY A 94 2.59 13.08 9.73
CA GLY A 94 2.32 14.05 10.78
C GLY A 94 1.63 13.44 12.01
N ALA A 95 0.84 14.25 12.71
CA ALA A 95 0.07 13.82 13.87
C ALA A 95 -1.05 12.83 13.47
N PRO A 96 -1.50 11.96 14.39
CA PRO A 96 -2.60 11.03 14.15
C PRO A 96 -3.83 11.73 13.56
N GLU A 97 -4.44 11.06 12.60
CA GLU A 97 -5.66 11.51 11.95
C GLU A 97 -6.86 11.38 12.90
N TYR A 98 -7.86 12.21 12.66
CA TYR A 98 -9.13 12.13 13.40
C TYR A 98 -10.30 12.28 12.43
N ALA A 99 -11.34 11.46 12.59
CA ALA A 99 -12.56 11.55 11.81
C ALA A 99 -13.80 11.14 12.60
N HIS A 100 -14.95 11.68 12.18
CA HIS A 100 -16.24 11.24 12.66
C HIS A 100 -17.34 11.41 11.58
N ILE A 101 -18.36 10.59 11.69
CA ILE A 101 -19.62 10.73 10.96
C ILE A 101 -20.55 11.58 11.82
N GLU A 102 -21.20 12.59 11.23
CA GLU A 102 -22.21 13.43 11.89
C GLU A 102 -23.58 13.18 11.27
N SER A 103 -24.47 12.57 12.03
CA SER A 103 -25.84 12.25 11.59
C SER A 103 -26.83 13.41 11.80
N SER A 104 -26.58 14.26 12.79
CA SER A 104 -27.27 15.50 13.10
C SER A 104 -26.36 16.39 13.93
N PRO A 105 -26.59 17.70 14.06
CA PRO A 105 -25.74 18.61 14.82
C PRO A 105 -25.42 18.08 16.23
N GLY A 106 -24.12 17.85 16.49
CA GLY A 106 -23.62 17.32 17.76
C GLY A 106 -23.74 15.81 17.98
N ASN A 107 -24.41 15.07 17.09
CA ASN A 107 -24.47 13.60 17.15
C ASN A 107 -23.41 12.98 16.23
N THR A 108 -22.27 12.65 16.81
CA THR A 108 -21.09 12.18 16.07
C THR A 108 -20.67 10.78 16.49
N ILE A 109 -20.18 10.00 15.51
CA ILE A 109 -19.61 8.67 15.72
C ILE A 109 -18.18 8.70 15.18
N SER A 110 -17.18 8.51 16.05
CA SER A 110 -15.78 8.44 15.65
C SER A 110 -15.53 7.20 14.81
N VAL A 111 -14.73 7.34 13.73
CA VAL A 111 -14.35 6.24 12.86
C VAL A 111 -12.84 6.31 12.57
N PRO A 112 -12.15 5.15 12.54
CA PRO A 112 -10.73 5.11 12.22
C PRO A 112 -10.46 5.47 10.76
N ILE A 113 -9.52 6.38 10.55
CA ILE A 113 -8.98 6.72 9.22
C ILE A 113 -7.45 6.73 9.24
N ALA A 114 -6.86 6.64 8.06
CA ALA A 114 -5.42 6.88 7.85
C ALA A 114 -5.21 7.65 6.55
N ALA A 115 -4.44 8.74 6.59
CA ALA A 115 -4.09 9.51 5.40
C ALA A 115 -3.46 8.62 4.33
N LEU A 116 -3.84 8.80 3.07
CA LEU A 116 -3.18 8.13 1.95
C LEU A 116 -1.79 8.75 1.73
N GLY A 117 -0.80 7.88 1.44
CA GLY A 117 0.56 8.32 1.13
C GLY A 117 0.58 9.29 -0.04
N GLY A 118 1.29 10.41 0.09
CA GLY A 118 1.29 11.50 -0.89
C GLY A 118 0.15 12.50 -0.74
N SER A 119 -0.88 12.21 0.08
CA SER A 119 -1.99 13.14 0.32
C SER A 119 -1.53 14.45 0.95
N ILE A 120 -2.23 15.54 0.63
CA ILE A 120 -2.05 16.83 1.30
C ILE A 120 -2.79 16.86 2.65
N SER A 121 -2.43 17.83 3.52
CA SER A 121 -3.16 18.09 4.76
C SER A 121 -4.55 18.67 4.51
N THR A 122 -5.43 18.50 5.48
CA THR A 122 -6.60 19.37 5.63
C THR A 122 -6.18 20.75 6.16
N PRO A 123 -7.05 21.77 6.11
CA PRO A 123 -6.90 22.94 6.99
C PRO A 123 -6.75 22.50 8.46
N SER A 124 -6.12 23.32 9.30
CA SER A 124 -5.84 22.99 10.72
C SER A 124 -7.10 22.65 11.53
N ILE A 125 -8.23 23.23 11.16
CA ILE A 125 -9.55 22.97 11.77
C ILE A 125 -10.22 21.70 11.22
N GLY A 126 -9.62 21.03 10.22
CA GLY A 126 -10.23 19.90 9.50
C GLY A 126 -11.18 20.36 8.39
N ILE A 127 -11.86 19.41 7.78
CA ILE A 127 -12.96 19.65 6.83
C ILE A 127 -14.19 18.87 7.26
N SER A 128 -15.37 19.47 7.07
CA SER A 128 -16.67 18.84 7.30
C SER A 128 -17.59 19.16 6.12
N ALA A 129 -18.18 18.14 5.51
CA ALA A 129 -19.13 18.31 4.42
C ALA A 129 -20.05 17.10 4.27
N ASN A 130 -21.14 17.28 3.53
CA ASN A 130 -21.98 16.17 3.11
C ASN A 130 -21.18 15.18 2.26
N VAL A 131 -21.57 13.92 2.32
CA VAL A 131 -20.88 12.82 1.65
C VAL A 131 -21.65 12.37 0.42
N ILE A 132 -20.91 12.05 -0.64
CA ILE A 132 -21.43 11.33 -1.81
C ILE A 132 -20.70 9.99 -1.88
N GLU A 133 -21.46 8.90 -1.74
CA GLU A 133 -20.94 7.54 -1.94
C GLU A 133 -20.99 7.16 -3.41
N VAL A 134 -19.89 6.57 -3.90
CA VAL A 134 -19.76 6.00 -5.25
C VAL A 134 -18.94 4.71 -5.23
N LYS A 135 -19.23 3.83 -6.19
CA LYS A 135 -18.46 2.57 -6.36
C LYS A 135 -17.35 2.70 -7.42
N ASN A 136 -17.44 3.69 -8.31
CA ASN A 136 -16.48 3.86 -9.40
C ASN A 136 -16.53 5.27 -10.00
N PHE A 137 -15.58 5.57 -10.88
CA PHE A 137 -15.48 6.89 -11.53
C PHE A 137 -16.63 7.17 -12.52
N LYS A 138 -17.23 6.13 -13.10
CA LYS A 138 -18.39 6.31 -14.00
C LYS A 138 -19.59 6.83 -13.20
N GLU A 139 -19.87 6.26 -12.04
CA GLU A 139 -20.93 6.77 -11.15
C GLU A 139 -20.63 8.20 -10.73
N LEU A 140 -19.41 8.51 -10.31
CA LEU A 140 -19.02 9.87 -9.93
C LEU A 140 -19.26 10.86 -11.07
N ASN A 141 -18.84 10.53 -12.29
CA ASN A 141 -19.03 11.39 -13.46
C ASN A 141 -20.51 11.57 -13.83
N ASN A 142 -21.33 10.53 -13.66
CA ASN A 142 -22.78 10.61 -13.91
C ASN A 142 -23.50 11.53 -12.90
N ILE A 143 -23.05 11.57 -11.66
CA ILE A 143 -23.57 12.50 -10.63
C ILE A 143 -23.26 13.95 -11.02
N GLY A 144 -22.09 14.19 -11.60
CA GLY A 144 -21.70 15.46 -12.17
C GLY A 144 -21.28 16.52 -11.14
N ARG A 145 -20.65 17.58 -11.67
CA ARG A 145 -20.01 18.64 -10.87
C ARG A 145 -20.95 19.35 -9.92
N ASP A 146 -22.15 19.67 -10.34
CA ASP A 146 -23.09 20.48 -9.54
C ASP A 146 -23.48 19.78 -8.22
N SER A 147 -23.56 18.47 -8.26
CA SER A 147 -23.87 17.64 -7.08
C SER A 147 -22.64 17.32 -6.23
N VAL A 148 -21.43 17.27 -6.83
CA VAL A 148 -20.17 16.89 -6.15
C VAL A 148 -19.45 18.07 -5.52
N LYS A 149 -19.60 19.25 -6.09
CA LYS A 149 -18.89 20.47 -5.65
C LYS A 149 -19.11 20.76 -4.17
N GLY A 150 -18.01 20.95 -3.42
CA GLY A 150 -18.03 21.27 -2.00
C GLY A 150 -18.35 20.09 -1.08
N LYS A 151 -18.45 18.87 -1.61
CA LYS A 151 -18.73 17.66 -0.83
C LYS A 151 -17.48 16.78 -0.66
N ILE A 152 -17.58 15.79 0.21
CA ILE A 152 -16.59 14.71 0.36
C ILE A 152 -17.07 13.53 -0.47
N VAL A 153 -16.19 13.00 -1.34
CA VAL A 153 -16.48 11.79 -2.11
C VAL A 153 -16.01 10.57 -1.33
N PHE A 154 -16.91 9.64 -1.10
CA PHE A 154 -16.63 8.35 -0.48
C PHE A 154 -16.64 7.26 -1.54
N TYR A 155 -15.45 6.74 -1.86
CA TYR A 155 -15.28 5.60 -2.73
C TYR A 155 -15.44 4.30 -1.93
N ASN A 156 -16.54 3.58 -2.15
CA ASN A 156 -16.91 2.41 -1.38
C ASN A 156 -17.03 1.15 -2.25
N ARG A 157 -16.05 0.88 -3.11
CA ARG A 157 -15.95 -0.41 -3.82
C ARG A 157 -15.08 -1.37 -3.00
N PRO A 158 -15.66 -2.49 -2.49
CA PRO A 158 -14.89 -3.50 -1.79
C PRO A 158 -13.98 -4.27 -2.76
N MET A 159 -12.98 -4.94 -2.24
CA MET A 159 -12.31 -6.03 -2.96
C MET A 159 -13.31 -7.16 -3.18
N ASP A 160 -13.25 -7.82 -4.35
CA ASP A 160 -14.12 -8.94 -4.64
C ASP A 160 -13.70 -10.18 -3.82
N PRO A 161 -14.51 -10.63 -2.85
CA PRO A 161 -14.16 -11.75 -1.99
C PRO A 161 -14.29 -13.12 -2.69
N THR A 162 -14.83 -13.17 -3.90
CA THR A 162 -15.00 -14.41 -4.66
C THR A 162 -13.76 -14.81 -5.46
N LEU A 163 -12.81 -13.87 -5.63
CA LEU A 163 -11.58 -14.11 -6.37
C LEU A 163 -10.54 -14.81 -5.49
N ILE A 164 -10.08 -15.97 -5.94
CA ILE A 164 -9.01 -16.74 -5.28
C ILE A 164 -7.69 -15.97 -5.36
N ASN A 165 -7.43 -15.32 -6.50
CA ASN A 165 -6.26 -14.47 -6.68
C ASN A 165 -6.48 -13.11 -5.99
N THR A 166 -5.89 -12.94 -4.82
CA THR A 166 -6.01 -11.71 -4.02
C THR A 166 -5.50 -10.47 -4.76
N PHE A 167 -4.47 -10.60 -5.59
CA PHE A 167 -3.95 -9.46 -6.38
C PHE A 167 -4.91 -9.02 -7.48
N GLU A 168 -5.69 -9.94 -8.04
CA GLU A 168 -6.75 -9.60 -9.00
C GLU A 168 -7.88 -8.83 -8.30
N ALA A 169 -8.33 -9.28 -7.14
CA ALA A 169 -9.30 -8.58 -6.31
C ALA A 169 -8.83 -7.18 -5.90
N TYR A 170 -7.56 -7.06 -5.50
CA TYR A 170 -6.93 -5.78 -5.19
C TYR A 170 -6.84 -4.86 -6.41
N GLY A 171 -6.37 -5.38 -7.56
CA GLY A 171 -6.29 -4.65 -8.83
C GLY A 171 -7.65 -4.10 -9.27
N GLY A 172 -8.72 -4.85 -9.04
CA GLY A 172 -10.10 -4.43 -9.31
C GLY A 172 -10.57 -3.22 -8.52
N SER A 173 -9.97 -2.90 -7.36
CA SER A 173 -10.39 -1.80 -6.49
C SER A 173 -9.34 -0.69 -6.28
N VAL A 174 -8.08 -0.91 -6.63
CA VAL A 174 -6.97 -0.02 -6.27
C VAL A 174 -7.05 1.39 -6.89
N ASN A 175 -7.67 1.57 -8.05
CA ASN A 175 -7.75 2.86 -8.73
C ASN A 175 -8.54 3.91 -7.92
N GLN A 176 -9.54 3.51 -7.12
CA GLN A 176 -10.26 4.42 -6.24
C GLN A 176 -9.35 5.09 -5.21
N ARG A 177 -8.28 4.41 -4.77
CA ARG A 177 -7.26 4.97 -3.88
C ARG A 177 -6.24 5.81 -4.63
N THR A 178 -5.70 5.29 -5.73
CA THR A 178 -4.58 5.94 -6.43
C THR A 178 -5.01 7.17 -7.22
N GLN A 179 -6.21 7.19 -7.80
CA GLN A 179 -6.71 8.23 -8.70
C GLN A 179 -7.96 8.95 -8.17
N GLY A 180 -8.60 8.42 -7.13
CA GLY A 180 -9.86 8.93 -6.61
C GLY A 180 -9.83 10.40 -6.24
N ALA A 181 -8.73 10.89 -5.65
CA ALA A 181 -8.55 12.29 -5.31
C ALA A 181 -8.53 13.20 -6.55
N VAL A 182 -7.90 12.76 -7.65
CA VAL A 182 -7.86 13.51 -8.91
C VAL A 182 -9.26 13.59 -9.54
N GLU A 183 -9.94 12.46 -9.66
CA GLU A 183 -11.27 12.42 -10.28
C GLU A 183 -12.31 13.21 -9.49
N ALA A 184 -12.28 13.14 -8.17
CA ALA A 184 -13.16 13.93 -7.31
C ALA A 184 -12.84 15.45 -7.36
N ALA A 185 -11.55 15.82 -7.37
CA ALA A 185 -11.12 17.21 -7.46
C ALA A 185 -11.56 17.90 -8.78
N LYS A 186 -11.50 17.18 -9.91
CA LYS A 186 -11.99 17.68 -11.21
C LYS A 186 -13.46 18.11 -11.15
N LEU A 187 -14.26 17.45 -10.29
CA LEU A 187 -15.66 17.79 -10.07
C LEU A 187 -15.90 18.74 -8.88
N GLY A 188 -14.82 19.25 -8.27
CA GLY A 188 -14.91 20.25 -7.21
C GLY A 188 -15.20 19.70 -5.83
N ALA A 189 -14.97 18.40 -5.57
CA ALA A 189 -14.96 17.86 -4.22
C ALA A 189 -13.89 18.54 -3.36
N ILE A 190 -14.07 18.54 -2.05
CA ILE A 190 -13.14 19.13 -1.08
C ILE A 190 -12.33 18.10 -0.28
N GLY A 191 -12.64 16.82 -0.42
CA GLY A 191 -11.93 15.72 0.20
C GLY A 191 -12.41 14.37 -0.31
N VAL A 192 -11.60 13.35 -0.05
CA VAL A 192 -11.88 11.96 -0.46
C VAL A 192 -11.67 11.02 0.70
N ILE A 193 -12.62 10.11 0.88
CA ILE A 193 -12.52 8.96 1.77
C ILE A 193 -12.61 7.70 0.92
N VAL A 194 -11.70 6.75 1.14
CA VAL A 194 -11.62 5.50 0.38
C VAL A 194 -11.78 4.32 1.32
N ARG A 195 -12.70 3.41 1.03
CA ARG A 195 -12.80 2.13 1.73
C ARG A 195 -11.46 1.42 1.73
N SER A 196 -11.03 0.92 2.85
CA SER A 196 -9.82 0.09 2.97
C SER A 196 -9.90 -1.13 2.06
N MET A 197 -8.80 -1.42 1.34
CA MET A 197 -8.71 -2.53 0.39
C MET A 197 -8.24 -3.79 1.09
N THR A 198 -9.18 -4.46 1.72
CA THR A 198 -9.04 -5.75 2.38
C THR A 198 -10.38 -6.47 2.34
N THR A 199 -10.37 -7.78 2.47
CA THR A 199 -11.58 -8.60 2.66
C THR A 199 -11.97 -8.76 4.12
N SER A 200 -11.10 -8.36 5.06
CA SER A 200 -11.40 -8.34 6.49
C SER A 200 -12.38 -7.20 6.83
N LEU A 201 -13.26 -7.44 7.79
CA LEU A 201 -14.09 -6.42 8.40
C LEU A 201 -13.49 -6.07 9.77
N ASP A 202 -12.82 -4.94 9.86
CA ASP A 202 -12.11 -4.49 11.06
C ASP A 202 -12.03 -2.95 11.14
N ASP A 203 -11.43 -2.46 12.23
CA ASP A 203 -11.24 -1.04 12.49
C ASP A 203 -9.83 -0.54 12.13
N TYR A 204 -9.06 -1.30 11.36
CA TYR A 204 -7.71 -0.93 10.93
C TYR A 204 -7.71 -0.39 9.51
N PRO A 205 -7.56 0.93 9.29
CA PRO A 205 -7.50 1.49 7.95
C PRO A 205 -6.31 0.95 7.15
N HIS A 206 -6.58 0.34 6.01
CA HIS A 206 -5.57 -0.14 5.08
C HIS A 206 -5.23 0.97 4.09
N THR A 207 -4.09 1.61 4.27
CA THR A 207 -3.62 2.75 3.48
C THR A 207 -2.68 2.33 2.34
N GLY A 208 -2.30 3.29 1.50
CA GLY A 208 -1.35 3.17 0.40
C GLY A 208 -1.23 4.51 -0.29
N SER A 209 -0.57 4.59 -1.45
CA SER A 209 -0.34 5.85 -2.14
C SER A 209 -1.55 6.36 -2.89
N THR A 210 -1.71 7.70 -2.92
CA THR A 210 -2.55 8.45 -3.86
C THR A 210 -1.65 9.36 -4.71
N TYR A 211 -2.05 9.61 -5.95
CA TYR A 211 -1.31 10.46 -6.89
C TYR A 211 -2.16 11.65 -7.28
N TYR A 212 -1.50 12.75 -7.68
CA TYR A 212 -2.15 13.99 -8.08
C TYR A 212 -1.75 14.42 -9.50
N GLU A 213 -1.48 13.44 -10.36
CA GLU A 213 -1.08 13.70 -11.74
C GLU A 213 -2.12 14.57 -12.46
N GLY A 214 -1.63 15.60 -13.16
CA GLY A 214 -2.48 16.54 -13.88
C GLY A 214 -3.17 17.60 -13.03
N LEU A 215 -2.98 17.61 -11.69
CA LEU A 215 -3.48 18.66 -10.81
C LEU A 215 -2.36 19.58 -10.32
N SER A 216 -2.57 20.90 -10.45
CA SER A 216 -1.73 21.88 -9.77
C SER A 216 -1.91 21.81 -8.24
N LEU A 217 -0.95 22.35 -7.47
CA LEU A 217 -0.95 22.25 -6.01
C LEU A 217 -2.24 22.75 -5.36
N ASN A 218 -2.80 23.85 -5.88
CA ASN A 218 -4.03 24.46 -5.36
C ASN A 218 -5.33 23.72 -5.72
N GLN A 219 -5.25 22.72 -6.61
CA GLN A 219 -6.38 21.87 -6.99
C GLN A 219 -6.39 20.54 -6.21
N ARG A 220 -5.31 20.22 -5.52
CA ARG A 220 -5.21 18.97 -4.74
C ARG A 220 -6.15 19.04 -3.54
N ILE A 221 -6.75 17.90 -3.22
CA ILE A 221 -7.65 17.73 -2.08
C ILE A 221 -7.15 16.62 -1.16
N PRO A 222 -7.38 16.71 0.16
CA PRO A 222 -6.97 15.65 1.09
C PRO A 222 -7.71 14.36 0.83
N ALA A 223 -6.99 13.23 1.02
CA ALA A 223 -7.52 11.89 0.82
C ALA A 223 -7.07 10.94 1.95
N ALA A 224 -8.00 10.17 2.50
CA ALA A 224 -7.75 9.20 3.55
C ALA A 224 -8.47 7.87 3.28
N ALA A 225 -7.90 6.77 3.79
CA ALA A 225 -8.59 5.48 3.88
C ALA A 225 -9.43 5.46 5.17
N ILE A 226 -10.64 4.90 5.10
CA ILE A 226 -11.48 4.57 6.25
C ILE A 226 -11.44 3.06 6.50
N SER A 227 -11.52 2.63 7.75
CA SER A 227 -11.65 1.20 8.09
C SER A 227 -12.86 0.55 7.40
N THR A 228 -12.84 -0.76 7.25
CA THR A 228 -13.96 -1.47 6.60
C THR A 228 -15.24 -1.39 7.43
N ASN A 229 -15.16 -1.51 8.77
CA ASN A 229 -16.31 -1.29 9.66
C ASN A 229 -16.82 0.16 9.55
N GLY A 230 -15.93 1.15 9.53
CA GLY A 230 -16.30 2.55 9.33
C GLY A 230 -16.96 2.80 7.97
N ALA A 231 -16.52 2.12 6.92
CA ALA A 231 -17.10 2.20 5.59
C ALA A 231 -18.51 1.61 5.53
N GLU A 232 -18.73 0.44 6.15
CA GLU A 232 -20.06 -0.16 6.27
C GLU A 232 -21.01 0.74 7.06
N LEU A 233 -20.56 1.29 8.18
CA LEU A 233 -21.34 2.20 9.00
C LEU A 233 -21.73 3.46 8.21
N LEU A 234 -20.77 4.12 7.54
CA LEU A 234 -21.02 5.32 6.74
C LEU A 234 -22.00 5.03 5.60
N SER A 235 -21.83 3.93 4.88
CA SER A 235 -22.72 3.52 3.78
C SER A 235 -24.15 3.23 4.30
N SER A 236 -24.28 2.51 5.40
CA SER A 236 -25.56 2.24 6.04
C SER A 236 -26.28 3.53 6.45
N MET A 237 -25.57 4.48 7.06
CA MET A 237 -26.15 5.77 7.46
C MET A 237 -26.55 6.61 6.25
N LEU A 238 -25.74 6.63 5.17
CA LEU A 238 -26.08 7.34 3.92
C LEU A 238 -27.31 6.77 3.22
N SER A 239 -27.55 5.45 3.32
CA SER A 239 -28.75 4.83 2.76
C SER A 239 -30.04 5.26 3.47
N LEU A 240 -29.95 5.64 4.75
CA LEU A 240 -31.07 6.11 5.57
C LEU A 240 -31.25 7.64 5.50
N ASN A 241 -30.15 8.37 5.34
CA ASN A 241 -30.16 9.83 5.32
C ASN A 241 -29.05 10.38 4.43
N SER A 242 -29.41 10.96 3.30
CA SER A 242 -28.46 11.57 2.35
C SER A 242 -27.76 12.83 2.87
N ASN A 243 -28.17 13.38 4.02
CA ASN A 243 -27.60 14.60 4.60
C ASN A 243 -26.53 14.31 5.66
N ILE A 244 -25.97 13.09 5.70
CA ILE A 244 -24.84 12.75 6.55
C ILE A 244 -23.63 13.60 6.19
N LYS A 245 -23.00 14.17 7.22
CA LYS A 245 -21.71 14.84 7.08
C LYS A 245 -20.59 13.93 7.58
N PHE A 246 -19.43 14.13 6.99
CA PHE A 246 -18.20 13.52 7.44
C PHE A 246 -17.20 14.60 7.76
N PHE A 247 -16.60 14.51 8.93
CA PHE A 247 -15.48 15.35 9.35
C PHE A 247 -14.21 14.56 9.34
N PHE A 248 -13.12 15.13 8.80
CA PHE A 248 -11.79 14.59 9.06
C PHE A 248 -10.71 15.65 9.10
N ARG A 249 -9.63 15.32 9.81
CA ARG A 249 -8.43 16.12 9.94
C ARG A 249 -7.20 15.23 9.79
N GLN A 250 -6.27 15.67 8.96
CA GLN A 250 -4.95 15.05 8.76
C GLN A 250 -3.89 16.13 8.57
N ASN A 251 -2.63 15.85 9.00
CA ASN A 251 -1.52 16.81 9.03
C ASN A 251 -0.35 16.36 8.14
N SER A 252 -0.61 15.60 7.10
CA SER A 252 0.41 15.11 6.19
C SER A 252 1.09 16.23 5.39
N LYS A 253 2.39 16.07 5.10
CA LYS A 253 3.18 17.06 4.38
C LYS A 253 4.01 16.41 3.28
N ASN A 254 3.99 17.02 2.11
CA ASN A 254 4.91 16.71 1.02
C ASN A 254 6.12 17.65 1.11
N PHE A 255 7.30 17.12 0.91
CA PHE A 255 8.58 17.84 0.86
C PHE A 255 9.20 17.64 -0.53
N PRO A 256 10.22 18.43 -0.89
CA PRO A 256 11.07 18.13 -2.04
C PRO A 256 11.66 16.71 -1.93
N ASP A 257 11.95 16.09 -3.07
CA ASP A 257 12.65 14.82 -3.13
C ASP A 257 14.00 14.90 -2.43
N VAL A 258 14.41 13.85 -1.79
CA VAL A 258 15.63 13.73 -1.01
C VAL A 258 16.46 12.55 -1.48
#